data_abcc717c8700aedd1a466521bc607383
#
_entry.id   abcc717c8700aedd1a466521bc607383
#
_cell.length_a   1.000
_cell.length_b   1.000
_cell.length_c   1.000
_cell.angle_alpha   90.00
_cell.angle_beta   90.00
_cell.angle_gamma   90.00
#
_symmetry.space_group_name_H-M   'P 1'
#
loop_
_entity.id
_entity.type
_entity.pdbx_description
1 polymer ?
#
loop_
_entity_poly.entity_id
_entity_poly.type
_entity_poly.pdbx_seq_one_letter_code
_entity_poly.pdbx_strand_id
1 'polypeptide(L)'
;MGAGMDLGFPDVCLTPIPTPAGPVPTPLPYPDIAMTATTAPAAYNVLVDCMPAINQLSAGLLSNGDEAGTLGGVVSHLFDGQTEYLVGCFTILVDGVPAQRLTSVTGQNCLAKLPNAPGMCLCPSQVTVLTLG
;
A
#
# COMPACT_ATOMS: atom_id res chain seq x y z
N MET A 1 7.70 -2.70 -10.45
CA MET A 1 6.80 -3.85 -10.12
C MET A 1 7.66 -5.06 -9.74
N GLY A 2 7.12 -6.22 -9.64
CA GLY A 2 7.84 -7.42 -9.22
C GLY A 2 7.40 -7.90 -7.84
N ALA A 3 8.25 -8.62 -7.11
CA ALA A 3 7.90 -9.29 -5.85
C ALA A 3 8.14 -8.44 -4.58
N GLY A 4 8.14 -7.12 -4.70
CA GLY A 4 8.24 -6.23 -3.54
C GLY A 4 6.97 -6.23 -2.69
N MET A 5 7.11 -5.80 -1.44
CA MET A 5 5.99 -5.70 -0.50
C MET A 5 6.00 -4.36 0.23
N ASP A 6 4.82 -3.79 0.32
CA ASP A 6 4.51 -2.65 1.17
C ASP A 6 3.73 -3.15 2.39
N LEU A 7 4.07 -2.66 3.57
CA LEU A 7 3.41 -3.04 4.81
C LEU A 7 2.93 -1.80 5.54
N GLY A 8 1.67 -1.81 5.93
CA GLY A 8 1.09 -0.86 6.86
C GLY A 8 0.74 -1.50 8.20
N PHE A 9 0.97 -0.77 9.29
CA PHE A 9 0.57 -1.16 10.62
C PHE A 9 0.62 0.05 11.57
N PRO A 10 -0.36 0.21 12.48
CA PRO A 10 -1.60 -0.58 12.58
C PRO A 10 -2.64 -0.11 11.57
N ASP A 11 -3.27 -1.03 10.89
CA ASP A 11 -4.47 -0.77 10.11
C ASP A 11 -5.70 -1.11 10.97
N VAL A 12 -6.38 -0.08 11.46
CA VAL A 12 -7.49 -0.26 12.40
C VAL A 12 -8.79 -0.38 11.61
N CYS A 13 -9.33 -1.59 11.60
CA CYS A 13 -10.58 -1.91 10.94
C CYS A 13 -11.66 -2.35 11.93
N LEU A 14 -12.91 -2.00 11.61
CA LEU A 14 -14.05 -2.38 12.43
C LEU A 14 -14.40 -3.85 12.18
N THR A 15 -14.28 -4.65 13.23
CA THR A 15 -14.55 -6.08 13.17
C THR A 15 -15.84 -6.38 13.92
N PRO A 16 -16.79 -7.11 13.30
CA PRO A 16 -18.00 -7.52 13.97
C PRO A 16 -17.69 -8.64 14.98
N ILE A 17 -17.73 -8.33 16.27
CA ILE A 17 -17.56 -9.31 17.36
C ILE A 17 -18.93 -9.83 17.76
N PRO A 18 -19.17 -11.15 17.69
CA PRO A 18 -20.45 -11.74 18.08
C PRO A 18 -20.65 -11.61 19.60
N THR A 19 -21.81 -11.06 19.97
CA THR A 19 -22.27 -10.99 21.37
C THR A 19 -23.68 -11.52 21.46
N PRO A 20 -24.15 -11.89 22.67
CA PRO A 20 -25.54 -12.34 22.85
C PRO A 20 -26.61 -11.32 22.40
N ALA A 21 -26.24 -10.03 22.32
CA ALA A 21 -27.12 -8.95 21.86
C ALA A 21 -26.97 -8.67 20.35
N GLY A 22 -26.10 -9.41 19.63
CA GLY A 22 -25.79 -9.21 18.23
C GLY A 22 -24.34 -8.82 18.00
N PRO A 23 -23.89 -8.70 16.72
CA PRO A 23 -22.54 -8.31 16.42
C PRO A 23 -22.27 -6.84 16.79
N VAL A 24 -21.15 -6.60 17.49
CA VAL A 24 -20.72 -5.28 17.90
C VAL A 24 -19.49 -4.88 17.09
N PRO A 25 -19.50 -3.73 16.37
CA PRO A 25 -18.34 -3.22 15.66
C PRO A 25 -17.23 -2.87 16.65
N THR A 26 -16.10 -3.56 16.56
CA THR A 26 -14.95 -3.33 17.46
C THR A 26 -13.73 -2.95 16.61
N PRO A 27 -13.07 -1.80 16.87
CA PRO A 27 -11.85 -1.44 16.17
C PRO A 27 -10.70 -2.33 16.62
N LEU A 28 -10.11 -3.06 15.68
CA LEU A 28 -8.95 -3.93 15.91
C LEU A 28 -7.83 -3.57 14.95
N PRO A 29 -6.56 -3.61 15.40
CA PRO A 29 -5.40 -3.35 14.54
C PRO A 29 -5.04 -4.61 13.75
N TYR A 30 -4.82 -4.43 12.45
CA TYR A 30 -4.37 -5.47 11.54
C TYR A 30 -3.07 -5.05 10.84
N PRO A 31 -2.21 -6.00 10.45
CA PRO A 31 -1.21 -5.73 9.43
C PRO A 31 -1.89 -5.70 8.07
N ASP A 32 -1.49 -4.77 7.22
CA ASP A 32 -1.99 -4.70 5.85
C ASP A 32 -0.82 -4.75 4.88
N ILE A 33 -0.84 -5.72 3.97
CA ILE A 33 0.26 -6.05 3.07
C ILE A 33 -0.21 -5.90 1.63
N ALA A 34 0.51 -5.05 0.88
CA ALA A 34 0.30 -4.92 -0.56
C ALA A 34 1.51 -5.44 -1.33
N MET A 35 1.25 -6.13 -2.43
CA MET A 35 2.29 -6.63 -3.33
C MET A 35 2.51 -5.65 -4.46
N THR A 36 3.77 -5.28 -4.72
CA THR A 36 4.10 -4.37 -5.83
C THR A 36 3.79 -4.97 -7.21
N ALA A 37 3.60 -6.28 -7.29
CA ALA A 37 3.20 -6.96 -8.52
C ALA A 37 1.80 -6.56 -9.02
N THR A 38 0.92 -6.14 -8.12
CA THR A 38 -0.46 -5.71 -8.43
C THR A 38 -0.60 -4.21 -8.59
N THR A 39 0.50 -3.48 -8.70
CA THR A 39 0.51 -2.02 -8.80
C THR A 39 0.14 -1.56 -10.21
N ALA A 40 -0.77 -0.61 -10.33
CA ALA A 40 -1.15 0.04 -11.57
C ALA A 40 -1.65 1.49 -11.31
N PRO A 41 -1.45 2.46 -12.23
CA PRO A 41 -0.59 2.33 -13.42
C PRO A 41 0.88 2.26 -13.05
N ALA A 42 1.71 1.73 -13.96
CA ALA A 42 3.16 1.74 -13.83
C ALA A 42 3.79 2.55 -14.98
N ALA A 43 5.03 2.96 -14.81
CA ALA A 43 5.78 3.63 -15.87
C ALA A 43 6.29 2.59 -16.87
N TYR A 44 5.48 2.24 -17.86
CA TYR A 44 5.80 1.19 -18.83
C TYR A 44 6.93 1.57 -19.78
N ASN A 45 7.30 2.86 -19.85
CA ASN A 45 8.40 3.36 -20.64
C ASN A 45 9.76 3.17 -19.96
N VAL A 46 9.77 2.92 -18.67
CA VAL A 46 10.98 2.74 -17.87
C VAL A 46 10.96 1.36 -17.22
N LEU A 47 11.90 0.53 -17.66
CA LEU A 47 12.03 -0.83 -17.13
C LEU A 47 13.19 -0.89 -16.12
N VAL A 48 12.94 -1.44 -14.97
CA VAL A 48 13.94 -1.75 -13.95
C VAL A 48 13.91 -3.25 -13.75
N ASP A 49 15.00 -3.92 -14.00
CA ASP A 49 15.12 -5.39 -13.97
C ASP A 49 14.02 -6.09 -14.79
N CYS A 50 13.82 -5.59 -16.03
CA CYS A 50 12.81 -6.07 -16.98
C CYS A 50 11.35 -5.91 -16.54
N MET A 51 11.09 -5.17 -15.47
CA MET A 51 9.74 -4.88 -14.98
C MET A 51 9.47 -3.37 -15.02
N PRO A 52 8.23 -2.94 -15.31
CA PRO A 52 7.87 -1.54 -15.29
C PRO A 52 8.16 -0.89 -13.94
N ALA A 53 8.71 0.32 -13.95
CA ALA A 53 9.02 1.06 -12.74
C ALA A 53 7.74 1.62 -12.09
N ILE A 54 7.78 1.76 -10.77
CA ILE A 54 6.71 2.35 -9.96
C ILE A 54 7.08 3.79 -9.61
N ASN A 55 6.14 4.68 -9.72
CA ASN A 55 6.27 6.08 -9.33
C ASN A 55 5.16 6.51 -8.35
N GLN A 56 5.17 7.76 -7.92
CA GLN A 56 4.22 8.26 -6.93
C GLN A 56 2.75 8.30 -7.40
N LEU A 57 2.49 8.20 -8.71
CA LEU A 57 1.14 8.12 -9.25
C LEU A 57 0.63 6.68 -9.37
N SER A 58 1.50 5.71 -9.11
CA SER A 58 1.11 4.30 -9.07
C SER A 58 0.33 3.99 -7.81
N ALA A 59 -0.52 2.98 -7.87
CA ALA A 59 -1.26 2.48 -6.70
C ALA A 59 -1.30 0.95 -6.71
N GLY A 60 -1.08 0.35 -5.56
CA GLY A 60 -1.37 -1.06 -5.36
C GLY A 60 -2.88 -1.29 -5.38
N LEU A 61 -3.35 -2.19 -6.23
CA LEU A 61 -4.79 -2.35 -6.43
C LEU A 61 -5.48 -3.09 -5.29
N LEU A 62 -4.72 -3.87 -4.54
CA LEU A 62 -5.24 -4.73 -3.48
C LEU A 62 -4.20 -4.89 -2.38
N SER A 63 -4.65 -4.81 -1.16
CA SER A 63 -3.92 -5.21 0.03
C SER A 63 -4.59 -6.41 0.71
N ASN A 64 -3.90 -7.05 1.63
CA ASN A 64 -4.37 -8.24 2.35
C ASN A 64 -3.87 -8.18 3.79
N GLY A 65 -4.67 -8.71 4.71
CA GLY A 65 -4.29 -8.84 6.12
C GLY A 65 -5.33 -8.29 7.08
N ASP A 66 -6.29 -7.51 6.60
CA ASP A 66 -7.38 -6.90 7.37
C ASP A 66 -8.77 -7.46 7.03
N GLU A 67 -8.81 -8.64 6.38
CA GLU A 67 -10.05 -9.28 5.90
C GLU A 67 -11.07 -9.52 7.01
N ALA A 68 -10.64 -9.68 8.25
CA ALA A 68 -11.56 -9.82 9.39
C ALA A 68 -12.27 -8.51 9.73
N GLY A 69 -11.74 -7.37 9.30
CA GLY A 69 -12.32 -6.04 9.49
C GLY A 69 -13.40 -5.69 8.47
N THR A 70 -14.36 -6.56 8.27
CA THR A 70 -15.37 -6.49 7.20
C THR A 70 -16.24 -5.23 7.20
N LEU A 71 -16.25 -4.47 8.29
CA LEU A 71 -16.96 -3.19 8.37
C LEU A 71 -16.11 -2.00 7.90
N GLY A 72 -14.86 -2.29 7.51
CA GLY A 72 -13.94 -1.31 6.94
C GLY A 72 -13.09 -0.55 7.95
N GLY A 73 -12.10 0.17 7.43
CA GLY A 73 -11.20 0.98 8.23
C GLY A 73 -11.90 2.11 8.97
N VAL A 74 -11.37 2.52 10.09
CA VAL A 74 -11.93 3.59 10.92
C VAL A 74 -11.89 4.95 10.21
N VAL A 75 -10.93 5.16 9.32
CA VAL A 75 -10.74 6.41 8.58
C VAL A 75 -11.28 6.30 7.15
N SER A 76 -10.84 5.29 6.39
CA SER A 76 -11.19 5.16 4.96
C SER A 76 -12.50 4.40 4.72
N HIS A 77 -12.97 3.63 5.69
CA HIS A 77 -14.12 2.73 5.57
C HIS A 77 -13.93 1.62 4.53
N LEU A 78 -12.68 1.31 4.20
CA LEU A 78 -12.30 0.23 3.28
C LEU A 78 -11.55 -0.86 4.04
N PHE A 79 -11.63 -2.08 3.53
CA PHE A 79 -10.75 -3.19 3.88
C PHE A 79 -10.29 -3.85 2.56
N ASP A 80 -9.13 -4.50 2.55
CA ASP A 80 -8.49 -5.02 1.34
C ASP A 80 -8.41 -3.96 0.21
N GLY A 81 -8.19 -2.72 0.59
CA GLY A 81 -8.28 -1.57 -0.31
C GLY A 81 -6.98 -1.28 -1.05
N GLN A 82 -6.96 -0.12 -1.70
CA GLN A 82 -5.79 0.32 -2.46
C GLN A 82 -4.69 0.82 -1.55
N THR A 83 -3.45 0.53 -1.96
CA THR A 83 -2.26 1.15 -1.39
C THR A 83 -1.80 2.27 -2.29
N GLU A 84 -1.59 3.45 -1.74
CA GLU A 84 -1.10 4.60 -2.49
C GLU A 84 0.29 5.03 -2.00
N TYR A 85 1.10 5.48 -2.95
CA TYR A 85 2.44 5.99 -2.66
C TYR A 85 2.36 7.48 -2.33
N LEU A 86 2.58 7.83 -1.06
CA LEU A 86 2.42 9.19 -0.55
C LEU A 86 3.66 10.04 -0.76
N VAL A 87 4.84 9.46 -0.56
CA VAL A 87 6.12 10.15 -0.71
C VAL A 87 7.09 9.30 -1.51
N GLY A 88 7.55 9.84 -2.63
CA GLY A 88 8.58 9.24 -3.47
C GLY A 88 9.95 9.90 -3.30
N CYS A 89 10.92 9.41 -4.05
CA CYS A 89 12.25 10.00 -4.15
C CYS A 89 12.21 11.19 -5.12
N PHE A 90 12.28 12.42 -4.60
CA PHE A 90 12.18 13.64 -5.41
C PHE A 90 13.42 13.93 -6.26
N THR A 91 14.55 13.32 -5.95
CA THR A 91 15.79 13.49 -6.72
C THR A 91 15.85 12.60 -7.95
N ILE A 92 15.01 11.57 -8.01
CA ILE A 92 14.96 10.63 -9.13
C ILE A 92 13.52 10.59 -9.65
N LEU A 93 13.35 10.97 -10.90
CA LEU A 93 12.05 10.98 -11.55
C LEU A 93 11.94 9.80 -12.52
N VAL A 94 10.84 9.10 -12.45
CA VAL A 94 10.44 8.06 -13.39
C VAL A 94 9.21 8.55 -14.13
N ASP A 95 9.35 8.75 -15.41
CA ASP A 95 8.32 9.33 -16.28
C ASP A 95 7.84 10.72 -15.78
N GLY A 96 8.79 11.54 -15.30
CA GLY A 96 8.52 12.88 -14.76
C GLY A 96 7.90 12.91 -13.34
N VAL A 97 7.76 11.78 -12.69
CA VAL A 97 7.14 11.64 -11.36
C VAL A 97 8.15 11.01 -10.39
N PRO A 98 8.17 11.41 -9.10
CA PRO A 98 9.07 10.84 -8.12
C PRO A 98 9.02 9.31 -8.07
N ALA A 99 10.20 8.69 -8.14
CA ALA A 99 10.34 7.23 -8.13
C ALA A 99 10.02 6.64 -6.75
N GLN A 100 9.51 5.43 -6.74
CA GLN A 100 9.35 4.67 -5.50
C GLN A 100 10.57 3.80 -5.24
N ARG A 101 10.94 3.67 -3.98
CA ARG A 101 12.09 2.91 -3.51
C ARG A 101 11.79 2.22 -2.20
N LEU A 102 12.75 1.40 -1.75
CA LEU A 102 12.72 0.86 -0.39
C LEU A 102 12.59 2.01 0.62
N THR A 103 11.77 1.83 1.63
CA THR A 103 11.41 2.82 2.66
C THR A 103 10.57 4.01 2.18
N SER A 104 10.06 4.00 0.94
CA SER A 104 9.05 4.99 0.52
C SER A 104 7.81 4.87 1.40
N VAL A 105 7.24 6.02 1.75
CA VAL A 105 6.05 6.08 2.59
C VAL A 105 4.82 5.75 1.74
N THR A 106 4.05 4.79 2.21
CA THR A 106 2.78 4.38 1.59
C THR A 106 1.62 4.66 2.52
N GLY A 107 0.43 4.67 1.98
CA GLY A 107 -0.81 4.66 2.75
C GLY A 107 -1.59 3.40 2.38
N GLN A 108 -2.09 2.70 3.37
CA GLN A 108 -2.87 1.48 3.17
C GLN A 108 -4.35 1.77 3.29
N ASN A 109 -5.16 0.98 2.58
CA ASN A 109 -6.62 1.15 2.51
C ASN A 109 -7.02 2.59 2.18
N CYS A 110 -6.40 3.17 1.16
CA CYS A 110 -6.61 4.55 0.77
C CYS A 110 -7.95 4.76 0.06
N LEU A 111 -8.63 5.83 0.45
CA LEU A 111 -9.76 6.38 -0.30
C LEU A 111 -9.41 7.81 -0.71
N ALA A 112 -9.20 8.04 -2.01
CA ALA A 112 -8.89 9.36 -2.57
C ALA A 112 -7.72 10.07 -1.84
N LYS A 113 -6.60 9.38 -1.67
CA LYS A 113 -5.40 9.85 -0.97
C LYS A 113 -5.54 9.99 0.57
N LEU A 114 -6.61 9.50 1.13
CA LEU A 114 -6.80 9.43 2.57
C LEU A 114 -6.52 8.00 3.05
N PRO A 115 -5.36 7.72 3.66
CA PRO A 115 -5.02 6.40 4.13
C PRO A 115 -5.73 6.06 5.45
N ASN A 116 -6.08 4.78 5.63
CA ASN A 116 -6.51 4.26 6.91
C ASN A 116 -5.32 3.99 7.83
N ALA A 117 -4.21 3.53 7.26
CA ALA A 117 -2.98 3.28 7.98
C ALA A 117 -1.76 3.80 7.23
N PRO A 118 -0.74 4.29 7.96
CA PRO A 118 0.55 4.57 7.37
C PRO A 118 1.30 3.26 7.11
N GLY A 119 2.05 3.23 6.02
CA GLY A 119 2.87 2.10 5.66
C GLY A 119 4.18 2.52 5.02
N MET A 120 5.01 1.55 4.73
CA MET A 120 6.23 1.76 3.97
C MET A 120 6.59 0.54 3.14
N CYS A 121 7.39 0.76 2.11
CA CYS A 121 7.96 -0.31 1.32
C CYS A 121 9.08 -0.99 2.12
N LEU A 122 8.87 -2.24 2.55
CA LEU A 122 9.81 -2.99 3.38
C LEU A 122 10.62 -4.01 2.60
N CYS A 123 10.05 -4.58 1.54
CA CYS A 123 10.75 -5.56 0.73
C CYS A 123 10.93 -5.02 -0.69
N PRO A 124 12.16 -4.90 -1.19
CA PRO A 124 12.40 -4.42 -2.54
C PRO A 124 11.96 -5.46 -3.57
N SER A 125 11.48 -5.00 -4.71
CA SER A 125 11.10 -5.87 -5.82
C SER A 125 12.31 -6.42 -6.60
N GLN A 126 13.47 -5.78 -6.47
CA GLN A 126 14.73 -6.16 -7.12
C GLN A 126 15.90 -5.52 -6.35
N VAL A 127 17.12 -6.02 -6.59
CA VAL A 127 18.33 -5.57 -5.90
C VAL A 127 19.45 -5.15 -6.87
N THR A 128 19.17 -5.11 -8.15
CA THR A 128 20.15 -4.78 -9.19
C THR A 128 20.32 -3.28 -9.39
N VAL A 129 19.25 -2.52 -9.23
CA VAL A 129 19.27 -1.06 -9.35
C VAL A 129 18.94 -0.43 -8.00
N LEU A 130 19.86 0.38 -7.49
CA LEU A 130 19.70 1.08 -6.22
C LEU A 130 19.44 2.57 -6.46
N THR A 131 18.42 3.09 -5.83
CA THR A 131 18.09 4.52 -5.84
C THR A 131 18.35 5.10 -4.46
N LEU A 132 19.38 5.95 -4.35
CA LEU A 132 19.87 6.50 -3.08
C LEU A 132 19.46 7.96 -2.85
N GLY A 133 18.63 8.51 -3.68
CA GLY A 133 18.20 9.90 -3.62
C GLY A 133 17.39 10.31 -2.41
#